data_5ef9dc6b9675a7d71cff632f27cfaa68
#
_entry.id   5ef9dc6b9675a7d71cff632f27cfaa68
#
_cell.length_a   1.000
_cell.length_b   1.000
_cell.length_c   1.000
_cell.angle_alpha   90.00
_cell.angle_beta   90.00
_cell.angle_gamma   90.00
#
_symmetry.space_group_name_H-M   'P 1'
#
loop_
_entity.id
_entity.type
_entity.pdbx_description
1 polymer ?
#
loop_
_entity_poly.entity_id
_entity_poly.type
_entity_poly.pdbx_seq_one_letter_code
_entity_poly.pdbx_strand_id
1 'polypeptide(L)'
;MKLCEIQKNIEKISIENWNKSFGGTASSEIANKIEIDNSIVMRAMEDLVAENYGAINANVELSQISIDSESREFEFTPIKVHIYFPSKQMLEEFFYSSDLVRKSIPEYKKRLYLGAHQLSQVLFDESVLARYFDYPEYYELDDSRSGGHIYICSEETPEERYIHVRHGRKTLANGKSAIVAIYKDLANMSEFEQRYWHSHELSIQELEFIPNDDAYEKFFDRNYEGAWVEYTDELADLTKNLEAVNSLFDNKIFNKIRNVYCRPPVENTQKAYFDSCSELFKLVGPDNINQKALKDFLKKHKACSDKDFEYESGKDVSKLDLMGLFEEKIGTSKKLTKAVRLLQKDRTEADHKIIESKISKENLVEIFFAHVMEFNKNLKDIIEKIKNPS
;
A
#
# COMPACT_ATOMS: atom_id res chain seq x y z
N MET A 1 -31.76 -27.33 28.99
CA MET A 1 -31.90 -25.86 28.81
C MET A 1 -33.04 -25.61 27.82
N LYS A 2 -33.92 -24.59 28.07
CA LYS A 2 -34.99 -24.24 27.12
C LYS A 2 -34.39 -23.52 25.92
N LEU A 3 -34.96 -23.65 24.70
CA LEU A 3 -34.46 -23.03 23.47
C LEU A 3 -34.21 -21.52 23.63
N CYS A 4 -35.11 -20.81 24.22
CA CYS A 4 -34.98 -19.36 24.53
C CYS A 4 -33.80 -19.04 25.44
N GLU A 5 -33.37 -19.95 26.32
CA GLU A 5 -32.22 -19.74 27.18
C GLU A 5 -30.88 -19.98 26.43
N ILE A 6 -30.89 -20.93 25.49
CA ILE A 6 -29.76 -21.17 24.59
C ILE A 6 -29.55 -19.96 23.68
N GLN A 7 -30.61 -19.43 23.08
CA GLN A 7 -30.57 -18.25 22.22
C GLN A 7 -29.97 -17.04 22.95
N LYS A 8 -30.42 -16.76 24.19
CA LYS A 8 -29.84 -15.69 25.02
C LYS A 8 -28.35 -15.86 25.32
N ASN A 9 -27.91 -17.11 25.53
CA ASN A 9 -26.48 -17.39 25.71
C ASN A 9 -25.69 -17.18 24.42
N ILE A 10 -26.25 -17.58 23.25
CA ILE A 10 -25.63 -17.33 21.95
C ILE A 10 -25.45 -15.82 21.76
N GLU A 11 -26.50 -15.03 21.96
CA GLU A 11 -26.47 -13.57 21.83
C GLU A 11 -25.40 -12.96 22.74
N LYS A 12 -25.44 -13.29 24.04
CA LYS A 12 -24.49 -12.76 25.01
C LYS A 12 -23.02 -13.07 24.65
N ILE A 13 -22.74 -14.35 24.40
CA ILE A 13 -21.38 -14.82 24.11
C ILE A 13 -20.87 -14.20 22.78
N SER A 14 -21.76 -14.10 21.79
CA SER A 14 -21.40 -13.54 20.48
C SER A 14 -21.12 -12.04 20.55
N ILE A 15 -21.88 -11.27 21.35
CA ILE A 15 -21.60 -9.85 21.59
C ILE A 15 -20.29 -9.68 22.37
N GLU A 16 -20.03 -10.50 23.40
CA GLU A 16 -18.77 -10.47 24.13
C GLU A 16 -17.56 -10.75 23.23
N ASN A 17 -17.67 -11.75 22.34
CA ASN A 17 -16.62 -12.08 21.38
C ASN A 17 -16.46 -10.99 20.31
N TRP A 18 -17.56 -10.45 19.80
CA TRP A 18 -17.51 -9.32 18.88
C TRP A 18 -16.74 -8.15 19.47
N ASN A 19 -17.02 -7.78 20.71
CA ASN A 19 -16.32 -6.68 21.38
C ASN A 19 -14.82 -6.92 21.61
N LYS A 20 -14.36 -8.17 21.57
CA LYS A 20 -12.94 -8.52 21.69
C LYS A 20 -12.20 -8.57 20.36
N SER A 21 -12.85 -9.11 19.34
CA SER A 21 -12.19 -9.46 18.07
C SER A 21 -12.87 -8.89 16.83
N PHE A 22 -14.07 -8.32 16.98
CA PHE A 22 -14.95 -7.88 15.87
C PHE A 22 -15.21 -8.99 14.84
N GLY A 23 -15.19 -10.26 15.27
CA GLY A 23 -15.37 -11.45 14.47
C GLY A 23 -16.61 -12.24 14.87
N GLY A 24 -16.99 -13.18 14.01
CA GLY A 24 -18.05 -14.15 14.34
C GLY A 24 -17.62 -15.14 15.39
N THR A 25 -18.60 -15.77 16.03
CA THR A 25 -18.40 -16.78 17.09
C THR A 25 -18.76 -18.16 16.57
N ALA A 26 -17.85 -19.12 16.68
CA ALA A 26 -18.09 -20.51 16.28
C ALA A 26 -19.10 -21.18 17.21
N SER A 27 -20.01 -21.97 16.63
CA SER A 27 -21.01 -22.73 17.40
C SER A 27 -20.36 -23.70 18.40
N SER A 28 -19.24 -24.28 18.06
CA SER A 28 -18.46 -25.15 18.94
C SER A 28 -17.90 -24.43 20.17
N GLU A 29 -17.49 -23.16 20.02
CA GLU A 29 -17.04 -22.34 21.16
C GLU A 29 -18.21 -22.07 22.14
N ILE A 30 -19.38 -21.74 21.61
CA ILE A 30 -20.56 -21.52 22.44
C ILE A 30 -20.99 -22.83 23.09
N ALA A 31 -21.03 -23.94 22.34
CA ALA A 31 -21.37 -25.27 22.83
C ALA A 31 -20.51 -25.66 24.02
N ASN A 32 -19.21 -25.45 23.92
CA ASN A 32 -18.26 -25.73 25.00
C ASN A 32 -18.49 -24.82 26.23
N LYS A 33 -18.81 -23.53 26.04
CA LYS A 33 -19.05 -22.60 27.16
C LYS A 33 -20.33 -22.89 27.94
N ILE A 34 -21.35 -23.43 27.28
CA ILE A 34 -22.66 -23.72 27.90
C ILE A 34 -22.89 -25.21 28.09
N GLU A 35 -21.88 -26.02 27.80
CA GLU A 35 -21.86 -27.49 28.03
C GLU A 35 -23.04 -28.22 27.36
N ILE A 36 -23.32 -27.91 26.09
CA ILE A 36 -24.35 -28.60 25.29
C ILE A 36 -23.77 -29.06 23.94
N ASP A 37 -24.53 -29.93 23.26
CA ASP A 37 -24.12 -30.43 21.94
C ASP A 37 -24.09 -29.32 20.89
N ASN A 38 -23.04 -29.32 20.03
CA ASN A 38 -22.82 -28.31 18.99
C ASN A 38 -24.00 -28.28 17.99
N SER A 39 -24.62 -29.40 17.68
CA SER A 39 -25.77 -29.45 16.75
C SER A 39 -26.99 -28.68 17.27
N ILE A 40 -27.18 -28.66 18.60
CA ILE A 40 -28.25 -27.89 19.23
C ILE A 40 -27.95 -26.39 19.11
N VAL A 41 -26.70 -25.99 19.33
CA VAL A 41 -26.28 -24.58 19.15
C VAL A 41 -26.43 -24.14 17.70
N MET A 42 -25.99 -24.95 16.74
CA MET A 42 -26.13 -24.67 15.31
C MET A 42 -27.59 -24.41 14.93
N ARG A 43 -28.52 -25.27 15.38
CA ARG A 43 -29.96 -25.09 15.14
C ARG A 43 -30.52 -23.82 15.78
N ALA A 44 -30.12 -23.52 17.03
CA ALA A 44 -30.54 -22.30 17.70
C ALA A 44 -30.00 -21.03 17.02
N MET A 45 -28.82 -21.07 16.39
CA MET A 45 -28.31 -19.99 15.54
C MET A 45 -29.14 -19.81 14.27
N GLU A 46 -29.55 -20.91 13.62
CA GLU A 46 -30.45 -20.85 12.46
C GLU A 46 -31.79 -20.19 12.82
N ASP A 47 -32.36 -20.53 13.98
CA ASP A 47 -33.59 -19.93 14.48
C ASP A 47 -33.40 -18.41 14.72
N LEU A 48 -32.30 -17.97 15.34
CA LEU A 48 -31.98 -16.56 15.54
C LEU A 48 -31.86 -15.79 14.22
N VAL A 49 -31.24 -16.40 13.22
CA VAL A 49 -31.11 -15.79 11.87
C VAL A 49 -32.49 -15.68 11.21
N ALA A 50 -33.35 -16.67 11.34
CA ALA A 50 -34.72 -16.62 10.83
C ALA A 50 -35.55 -15.48 11.46
N GLU A 51 -35.20 -15.11 12.69
CA GLU A 51 -35.83 -13.99 13.44
C GLU A 51 -35.09 -12.64 13.22
N ASN A 52 -34.10 -12.57 12.33
CA ASN A 52 -33.28 -11.40 12.01
C ASN A 52 -32.39 -10.87 13.15
N TYR A 53 -32.02 -11.71 14.12
CA TYR A 53 -31.10 -11.34 15.19
C TYR A 53 -29.62 -11.45 14.81
N GLY A 54 -29.29 -11.95 13.62
CA GLY A 54 -27.91 -12.08 13.18
C GLY A 54 -27.77 -12.70 11.79
N ALA A 55 -26.55 -13.12 11.49
CA ALA A 55 -26.18 -13.86 10.29
C ALA A 55 -25.27 -15.03 10.65
N ILE A 56 -25.30 -16.09 9.82
CA ILE A 56 -24.40 -17.23 9.96
C ILE A 56 -23.61 -17.47 8.67
N ASN A 57 -22.34 -17.88 8.84
CA ASN A 57 -21.62 -18.61 7.82
C ASN A 57 -21.79 -20.09 8.17
N ALA A 58 -22.59 -20.82 7.38
CA ALA A 58 -23.05 -22.14 7.70
C ALA A 58 -22.06 -23.24 7.25
N ASN A 59 -21.96 -24.30 8.05
CA ASN A 59 -21.20 -25.52 7.73
C ASN A 59 -19.71 -25.28 7.40
N VAL A 60 -19.08 -24.36 8.09
CA VAL A 60 -17.65 -24.12 7.98
C VAL A 60 -16.90 -25.32 8.58
N GLU A 61 -15.93 -25.86 7.86
CA GLU A 61 -15.05 -26.92 8.37
C GLU A 61 -13.87 -26.27 9.10
N LEU A 62 -13.75 -26.56 10.39
CA LEU A 62 -12.61 -26.18 11.21
C LEU A 62 -11.85 -27.42 11.65
N SER A 63 -10.54 -27.32 11.79
CA SER A 63 -9.71 -28.35 12.38
C SER A 63 -9.64 -28.18 13.89
N GLN A 64 -10.23 -29.08 14.63
CA GLN A 64 -10.04 -29.14 16.07
C GLN A 64 -8.70 -29.83 16.35
N ILE A 65 -7.85 -29.14 17.12
CA ILE A 65 -6.55 -29.71 17.52
C ILE A 65 -6.72 -30.33 18.87
N SER A 66 -6.43 -31.61 18.98
CA SER A 66 -6.24 -32.33 20.25
C SER A 66 -4.78 -32.72 20.38
N ILE A 67 -4.30 -32.74 21.63
CA ILE A 67 -2.95 -33.20 21.95
C ILE A 67 -3.14 -34.55 22.66
N ASP A 68 -2.63 -35.59 22.06
CA ASP A 68 -2.53 -36.87 22.77
C ASP A 68 -1.55 -36.70 23.93
N SER A 69 -2.04 -36.94 25.15
CA SER A 69 -1.27 -36.76 26.37
C SER A 69 -0.12 -37.77 26.50
N GLU A 70 -0.16 -38.89 25.81
CA GLU A 70 0.86 -39.94 25.88
C GLU A 70 1.94 -39.77 24.81
N SER A 71 1.53 -39.55 23.54
CA SER A 71 2.46 -39.39 22.40
C SER A 71 2.96 -37.95 22.19
N ARG A 72 2.28 -36.94 22.74
CA ARG A 72 2.46 -35.51 22.44
C ARG A 72 2.27 -35.17 20.97
N GLU A 73 1.59 -36.00 20.22
CA GLU A 73 1.27 -35.73 18.82
C GLU A 73 0.00 -34.89 18.71
N PHE A 74 -0.05 -34.03 17.68
CA PHE A 74 -1.22 -33.23 17.37
C PHE A 74 -2.14 -34.02 16.47
N GLU A 75 -3.38 -34.23 16.93
CA GLU A 75 -4.42 -34.82 16.12
C GLU A 75 -5.36 -33.74 15.61
N PHE A 76 -5.61 -33.74 14.32
CA PHE A 76 -6.48 -32.78 13.65
C PHE A 76 -7.78 -33.45 13.26
N THR A 77 -8.85 -33.13 13.98
CA THR A 77 -10.19 -33.67 13.67
C THR A 77 -11.03 -32.59 12.99
N PRO A 78 -11.51 -32.80 11.75
CA PRO A 78 -12.41 -31.86 11.11
C PRO A 78 -13.76 -31.84 11.84
N ILE A 79 -14.22 -30.65 12.19
CA ILE A 79 -15.53 -30.40 12.77
C ILE A 79 -16.31 -29.40 11.90
N LYS A 80 -17.64 -29.65 11.78
CA LYS A 80 -18.53 -28.67 11.13
C LYS A 80 -19.13 -27.74 12.17
N VAL A 81 -19.05 -26.47 11.91
CA VAL A 81 -19.58 -25.41 12.79
C VAL A 81 -20.36 -24.38 11.99
N HIS A 82 -21.23 -23.65 12.66
CA HIS A 82 -21.73 -22.36 12.18
C HIS A 82 -20.91 -21.25 12.83
N ILE A 83 -20.61 -20.20 12.08
CA ILE A 83 -20.03 -18.98 12.63
C ILE A 83 -21.12 -17.92 12.65
N TYR A 84 -21.54 -17.52 13.84
CA TYR A 84 -22.62 -16.57 14.07
C TYR A 84 -22.08 -15.14 14.23
N PHE A 85 -22.76 -14.21 13.60
CA PHE A 85 -22.50 -12.77 13.67
C PHE A 85 -23.75 -12.08 14.23
N PRO A 86 -23.65 -11.35 15.37
CA PRO A 86 -24.78 -10.60 15.92
C PRO A 86 -25.28 -9.54 14.93
N SER A 87 -26.57 -9.24 14.97
CA SER A 87 -27.14 -8.18 14.12
C SER A 87 -26.62 -6.81 14.55
N LYS A 88 -26.61 -5.86 13.60
CA LYS A 88 -26.25 -4.47 13.87
C LYS A 88 -27.10 -3.87 14.99
N GLN A 89 -28.41 -4.15 14.99
CA GLN A 89 -29.32 -3.67 16.01
C GLN A 89 -28.92 -4.16 17.42
N MET A 90 -28.59 -5.44 17.58
CA MET A 90 -28.14 -6.00 18.87
C MET A 90 -26.85 -5.33 19.35
N LEU A 91 -25.90 -5.10 18.46
CA LEU A 91 -24.63 -4.44 18.77
C LEU A 91 -24.83 -2.98 19.16
N GLU A 92 -25.73 -2.25 18.48
CA GLU A 92 -26.10 -0.87 18.82
C GLU A 92 -26.79 -0.81 20.20
N GLU A 93 -27.77 -1.67 20.45
CA GLU A 93 -28.46 -1.75 21.75
C GLU A 93 -27.49 -2.03 22.88
N PHE A 94 -26.58 -2.99 22.70
CA PHE A 94 -25.54 -3.28 23.67
C PHE A 94 -24.61 -2.08 23.89
N PHE A 95 -24.11 -1.46 22.82
CA PHE A 95 -23.19 -0.32 22.89
C PHE A 95 -23.81 0.83 23.69
N TYR A 96 -25.04 1.23 23.37
CA TYR A 96 -25.70 2.34 24.03
C TYR A 96 -26.17 2.04 25.46
N SER A 97 -26.39 0.77 25.80
CA SER A 97 -26.71 0.35 27.17
C SER A 97 -25.50 0.11 28.06
N SER A 98 -24.31 0.04 27.49
CA SER A 98 -23.05 -0.28 28.17
C SER A 98 -22.27 0.99 28.57
N ASP A 99 -21.24 0.82 29.41
CA ASP A 99 -20.30 1.89 29.74
C ASP A 99 -19.40 2.32 28.56
N LEU A 100 -19.44 1.62 27.44
CA LEU A 100 -18.70 1.98 26.22
C LEU A 100 -19.10 3.35 25.69
N VAL A 101 -20.37 3.71 25.81
CA VAL A 101 -20.89 5.01 25.36
C VAL A 101 -20.22 6.20 26.06
N ARG A 102 -19.71 6.00 27.26
CA ARG A 102 -19.03 7.03 28.05
C ARG A 102 -17.53 7.10 27.83
N LYS A 103 -16.94 6.14 27.13
CA LYS A 103 -15.52 6.08 26.83
C LYS A 103 -15.20 6.88 25.58
N SER A 104 -14.06 7.54 25.58
CA SER A 104 -13.48 8.06 24.34
C SER A 104 -13.00 6.87 23.50
N ILE A 105 -13.75 6.52 22.46
CA ILE A 105 -13.41 5.43 21.56
C ILE A 105 -13.05 6.04 20.21
N PRO A 106 -11.90 5.68 19.61
CA PRO A 106 -11.52 6.12 18.29
C PRO A 106 -12.58 5.76 17.23
N GLU A 107 -12.76 6.62 16.23
CA GLU A 107 -13.90 6.57 15.30
C GLU A 107 -14.07 5.22 14.61
N TYR A 108 -13.02 4.64 14.01
CA TYR A 108 -13.15 3.37 13.31
C TYR A 108 -13.43 2.19 14.24
N LYS A 109 -12.85 2.22 15.44
CA LYS A 109 -13.14 1.23 16.48
C LYS A 109 -14.58 1.34 16.97
N LYS A 110 -15.09 2.56 17.12
CA LYS A 110 -16.50 2.82 17.45
C LYS A 110 -17.45 2.27 16.39
N ARG A 111 -17.14 2.48 15.10
CA ARG A 111 -17.93 1.93 13.99
C ARG A 111 -17.97 0.40 14.02
N LEU A 112 -16.87 -0.27 14.37
CA LEU A 112 -16.84 -1.72 14.56
C LEU A 112 -17.70 -2.16 15.73
N TYR A 113 -17.67 -1.46 16.88
CA TYR A 113 -18.58 -1.76 17.99
C TYR A 113 -20.06 -1.63 17.59
N LEU A 114 -20.38 -0.71 16.69
CA LEU A 114 -21.73 -0.49 16.14
C LEU A 114 -22.07 -1.41 14.95
N GLY A 115 -21.29 -2.47 14.73
CA GLY A 115 -21.59 -3.51 13.75
C GLY A 115 -21.10 -3.25 12.34
N ALA A 116 -20.14 -2.33 12.13
CA ALA A 116 -19.45 -2.26 10.84
C ALA A 116 -18.64 -3.54 10.61
N HIS A 117 -18.68 -4.07 9.38
CA HIS A 117 -17.93 -5.28 9.04
C HIS A 117 -16.43 -4.96 8.96
N GLN A 118 -15.58 -5.83 9.53
CA GLN A 118 -14.13 -5.65 9.57
C GLN A 118 -13.48 -5.40 8.22
N LEU A 119 -13.99 -6.06 7.18
CA LEU A 119 -13.47 -5.95 5.81
C LEU A 119 -14.18 -4.86 4.99
N SER A 120 -15.10 -4.09 5.60
CA SER A 120 -15.68 -2.95 4.91
C SER A 120 -14.61 -1.94 4.55
N GLN A 121 -14.73 -1.38 3.35
CA GLN A 121 -13.78 -0.44 2.79
C GLN A 121 -14.14 0.99 3.19
N VAL A 122 -13.10 1.79 3.38
CA VAL A 122 -13.19 3.24 3.51
C VAL A 122 -12.30 3.87 2.46
N LEU A 123 -12.77 4.95 1.88
CA LEU A 123 -12.07 5.69 0.83
C LEU A 123 -11.55 7.01 1.38
N PHE A 124 -10.35 7.38 0.96
CA PHE A 124 -9.65 8.56 1.42
C PHE A 124 -9.09 9.34 0.25
N ASP A 125 -8.96 10.64 0.42
CA ASP A 125 -8.18 11.48 -0.48
C ASP A 125 -6.70 11.04 -0.47
N GLU A 126 -6.02 11.09 -1.62
CA GLU A 126 -4.62 10.66 -1.76
C GLU A 126 -3.67 11.40 -0.84
N SER A 127 -4.01 12.63 -0.44
CA SER A 127 -3.21 13.44 0.49
C SER A 127 -3.05 12.80 1.88
N VAL A 128 -3.87 11.78 2.22
CA VAL A 128 -3.68 10.99 3.44
C VAL A 128 -2.29 10.37 3.53
N LEU A 129 -1.65 10.06 2.39
CA LEU A 129 -0.31 9.49 2.36
C LEU A 129 0.80 10.52 2.62
N ALA A 130 0.51 11.83 2.48
CA ALA A 130 1.52 12.90 2.57
C ALA A 130 2.30 12.86 3.89
N ARG A 131 1.62 12.67 5.02
CA ARG A 131 2.25 12.56 6.35
C ARG A 131 3.33 11.48 6.39
N TYR A 132 3.08 10.33 5.79
CA TYR A 132 3.97 9.17 5.86
C TYR A 132 5.20 9.35 4.99
N PHE A 133 5.08 10.13 3.93
CA PHE A 133 6.23 10.59 3.14
C PHE A 133 7.04 11.69 3.85
N ASP A 134 6.37 12.57 4.60
CA ASP A 134 7.01 13.74 5.22
C ASP A 134 7.77 13.39 6.52
N TYR A 135 7.44 12.26 7.16
CA TYR A 135 8.05 11.82 8.43
C TYR A 135 8.66 10.42 8.35
N PRO A 136 9.69 10.22 7.49
CA PRO A 136 10.34 8.91 7.30
C PRO A 136 11.08 8.41 8.55
N GLU A 137 11.31 9.27 9.55
CA GLU A 137 11.87 8.89 10.84
C GLU A 137 10.92 8.08 11.73
N TYR A 138 9.60 8.18 11.47
CA TYR A 138 8.57 7.45 12.21
C TYR A 138 7.91 6.34 11.40
N TYR A 139 7.83 6.51 10.09
CA TYR A 139 7.03 5.65 9.22
C TYR A 139 7.85 5.08 8.07
N GLU A 140 7.57 3.85 7.75
CA GLU A 140 7.98 3.24 6.50
C GLU A 140 6.75 3.08 5.61
N LEU A 141 6.81 3.62 4.41
CA LEU A 141 5.75 3.60 3.43
C LEU A 141 6.25 2.94 2.16
N ASP A 142 5.72 1.74 1.89
CA ASP A 142 5.78 1.12 0.58
C ASP A 142 4.56 1.57 -0.20
N ASP A 143 4.72 2.31 -1.30
CA ASP A 143 3.62 2.78 -2.12
C ASP A 143 3.87 2.49 -3.60
N SER A 144 2.86 1.94 -4.27
CA SER A 144 2.86 1.60 -5.69
C SER A 144 1.58 2.12 -6.38
N ARG A 145 1.50 1.94 -7.69
CA ARG A 145 0.30 2.29 -8.48
C ARG A 145 -0.97 1.57 -8.02
N SER A 146 -0.86 0.40 -7.43
CA SER A 146 -2.01 -0.42 -7.01
C SER A 146 -2.25 -0.40 -5.50
N GLY A 147 -1.34 0.18 -4.73
CA GLY A 147 -1.41 0.24 -3.28
C GLY A 147 -0.11 -0.12 -2.61
N GLY A 148 -0.15 -0.35 -1.32
CA GLY A 148 1.04 -0.64 -0.54
C GLY A 148 0.76 -0.85 0.94
N HIS A 149 1.77 -0.51 1.76
CA HIS A 149 1.74 -0.65 3.21
C HIS A 149 2.28 0.59 3.89
N ILE A 150 1.75 0.87 5.06
CA ILE A 150 2.29 1.86 5.98
C ILE A 150 2.50 1.16 7.32
N TYR A 151 3.68 1.30 7.90
CA TYR A 151 4.00 0.77 9.23
C TYR A 151 5.03 1.66 9.95
N ILE A 152 5.17 1.47 11.25
CA ILE A 152 6.18 2.18 12.04
C ILE A 152 7.58 1.67 11.68
N CYS A 153 8.56 2.58 11.56
CA CYS A 153 9.92 2.23 11.13
C CYS A 153 10.76 1.58 12.24
N SER A 154 10.40 1.77 13.52
CA SER A 154 11.12 1.18 14.66
C SER A 154 10.23 1.01 15.89
N GLU A 155 10.65 0.15 16.82
CA GLU A 155 10.00 -0.01 18.13
C GLU A 155 10.12 1.26 19.02
N GLU A 156 11.02 2.18 18.68
CA GLU A 156 11.20 3.45 19.40
C GLU A 156 10.18 4.52 18.92
N THR A 157 9.42 4.25 17.87
CA THR A 157 8.35 5.15 17.42
C THR A 157 7.31 5.30 18.52
N PRO A 158 6.90 6.54 18.88
CA PRO A 158 5.92 6.77 19.94
C PRO A 158 4.62 6.00 19.69
N GLU A 159 4.06 5.38 20.74
CA GLU A 159 2.84 4.55 20.67
C GLU A 159 1.65 5.32 20.04
N GLU A 160 1.58 6.62 20.27
CA GLU A 160 0.57 7.50 19.68
C GLU A 160 0.66 7.58 18.13
N ARG A 161 1.79 7.18 17.54
CA ARG A 161 2.02 7.14 16.09
C ARG A 161 1.92 5.72 15.51
N TYR A 162 1.39 4.77 16.29
CA TYR A 162 1.26 3.40 15.83
C TYR A 162 0.30 3.29 14.64
N ILE A 163 0.80 2.76 13.55
CA ILE A 163 0.06 2.43 12.35
C ILE A 163 0.59 1.14 11.72
N HIS A 164 -0.33 0.31 11.24
CA HIS A 164 -0.05 -0.81 10.36
C HIS A 164 -1.24 -0.99 9.43
N VAL A 165 -1.17 -0.42 8.24
CA VAL A 165 -2.27 -0.37 7.27
C VAL A 165 -1.80 -0.86 5.93
N ARG A 166 -2.60 -1.74 5.34
CA ARG A 166 -2.53 -2.09 3.93
C ARG A 166 -3.52 -1.22 3.18
N HIS A 167 -3.04 -0.48 2.21
CA HIS A 167 -3.88 0.35 1.37
C HIS A 167 -3.89 -0.12 -0.07
N GLY A 168 -4.97 0.17 -0.77
CA GLY A 168 -5.13 0.05 -2.20
C GLY A 168 -5.39 1.39 -2.84
N ARG A 169 -5.53 1.39 -4.15
CA ARG A 169 -5.94 2.56 -4.92
C ARG A 169 -7.19 2.23 -5.71
N LYS A 170 -8.11 3.19 -5.82
CA LYS A 170 -9.33 3.09 -6.61
C LYS A 170 -9.49 4.32 -7.49
N THR A 171 -9.59 4.13 -8.79
CA THR A 171 -9.66 5.22 -9.74
C THR A 171 -11.07 5.78 -9.85
N LEU A 172 -11.21 7.09 -9.67
CA LEU A 172 -12.46 7.81 -9.83
C LEU A 172 -12.70 8.14 -11.31
N ALA A 173 -13.97 8.34 -11.70
CA ALA A 173 -14.35 8.67 -13.06
C ALA A 173 -13.71 9.97 -13.59
N ASN A 174 -13.30 10.87 -12.70
CA ASN A 174 -12.59 12.10 -13.05
C ASN A 174 -11.07 11.91 -13.23
N GLY A 175 -10.58 10.67 -13.21
CA GLY A 175 -9.17 10.33 -13.36
C GLY A 175 -8.32 10.51 -12.10
N LYS A 176 -8.89 10.92 -10.97
CA LYS A 176 -8.20 10.93 -9.68
C LYS A 176 -8.18 9.52 -9.08
N SER A 177 -7.25 9.29 -8.19
CA SER A 177 -7.19 8.09 -7.38
C SER A 177 -7.68 8.37 -5.96
N ALA A 178 -8.35 7.42 -5.35
CA ALA A 178 -8.67 7.41 -3.94
C ALA A 178 -7.90 6.27 -3.26
N ILE A 179 -7.44 6.51 -2.04
CA ILE A 179 -6.82 5.48 -1.21
C ILE A 179 -7.92 4.65 -0.56
N VAL A 180 -7.77 3.33 -0.59
CA VAL A 180 -8.71 2.36 0.00
C VAL A 180 -8.05 1.65 1.15
N ALA A 181 -8.72 1.59 2.30
CA ALA A 181 -8.30 0.75 3.43
C ALA A 181 -9.50 0.06 4.07
N ILE A 182 -9.26 -1.01 4.83
CA ILE A 182 -10.32 -1.77 5.51
C ILE A 182 -10.45 -1.37 6.98
N TYR A 183 -11.67 -1.46 7.53
CA TYR A 183 -11.94 -1.08 8.92
C TYR A 183 -11.04 -1.76 9.94
N LYS A 184 -10.71 -3.03 9.74
CA LYS A 184 -9.83 -3.78 10.65
C LYS A 184 -8.46 -3.11 10.80
N ASP A 185 -7.85 -2.72 9.71
CA ASP A 185 -6.53 -2.09 9.73
C ASP A 185 -6.65 -0.67 10.33
N LEU A 186 -7.69 0.08 9.95
CA LEU A 186 -7.96 1.43 10.46
C LEU A 186 -8.22 1.44 11.98
N ALA A 187 -9.00 0.49 12.49
CA ALA A 187 -9.34 0.41 13.91
C ALA A 187 -8.17 -0.03 14.80
N ASN A 188 -7.13 -0.62 14.22
CA ASN A 188 -5.92 -1.03 14.93
C ASN A 188 -4.88 0.09 15.04
N MET A 189 -5.06 1.21 14.34
CA MET A 189 -4.21 2.38 14.49
C MET A 189 -4.37 3.03 15.87
N SER A 190 -3.39 3.83 16.27
CA SER A 190 -3.55 4.75 17.39
C SER A 190 -4.70 5.74 17.18
N GLU A 191 -5.23 6.33 18.23
CA GLU A 191 -6.28 7.34 18.13
C GLU A 191 -5.84 8.56 17.30
N PHE A 192 -4.58 8.94 17.42
CA PHE A 192 -3.99 10.05 16.65
C PHE A 192 -4.02 9.78 15.14
N GLU A 193 -3.64 8.57 14.73
CA GLU A 193 -3.66 8.18 13.32
C GLU A 193 -5.11 8.01 12.80
N GLN A 194 -6.01 7.44 13.61
CA GLN A 194 -7.43 7.34 13.21
C GLN A 194 -8.06 8.71 12.96
N ARG A 195 -7.76 9.71 13.78
CA ARG A 195 -8.27 11.09 13.58
C ARG A 195 -7.73 11.70 12.28
N TYR A 196 -6.46 11.45 11.99
CA TYR A 196 -5.85 11.95 10.75
C TYR A 196 -6.50 11.32 9.52
N TRP A 197 -6.63 9.99 9.49
CA TRP A 197 -7.29 9.28 8.39
C TRP A 197 -8.75 9.74 8.23
N HIS A 198 -9.48 9.87 9.31
CA HIS A 198 -10.86 10.33 9.29
C HIS A 198 -11.03 11.73 8.68
N SER A 199 -10.06 12.63 8.89
CA SER A 199 -10.09 13.96 8.27
C SER A 199 -9.93 13.95 6.74
N HIS A 200 -9.45 12.84 6.16
CA HIS A 200 -9.29 12.63 4.72
C HIS A 200 -10.34 11.68 4.13
N GLU A 201 -11.31 11.23 4.93
CA GLU A 201 -12.34 10.29 4.49
C GLU A 201 -13.26 10.93 3.44
N LEU A 202 -13.48 10.20 2.34
CA LEU A 202 -14.34 10.63 1.24
C LEU A 202 -15.75 10.06 1.40
N SER A 203 -16.76 10.85 1.06
CA SER A 203 -18.15 10.38 1.01
C SER A 203 -18.37 9.53 -0.24
N ILE A 204 -18.63 8.25 -0.05
CA ILE A 204 -18.84 7.30 -1.16
C ILE A 204 -20.07 7.69 -2.03
N GLN A 205 -21.05 8.37 -1.46
CA GLN A 205 -22.29 8.73 -2.16
C GLN A 205 -22.08 9.73 -3.29
N GLU A 206 -20.97 10.47 -3.26
CA GLU A 206 -20.63 11.52 -4.24
C GLU A 206 -19.57 11.08 -5.24
N LEU A 207 -19.12 9.80 -5.18
CA LEU A 207 -18.01 9.31 -5.98
C LEU A 207 -18.50 8.42 -7.11
N GLU A 208 -18.06 8.72 -8.31
CA GLU A 208 -18.17 7.86 -9.47
C GLU A 208 -16.84 7.17 -9.74
N PHE A 209 -16.86 5.86 -10.06
CA PHE A 209 -15.68 5.03 -10.27
C PHE A 209 -15.60 4.55 -11.71
N ILE A 210 -14.37 4.29 -12.18
CA ILE A 210 -14.18 3.61 -13.45
C ILE A 210 -14.53 2.11 -13.32
N PRO A 211 -15.11 1.49 -14.34
CA PRO A 211 -15.22 0.03 -14.42
C PRO A 211 -13.84 -0.59 -14.70
N ASN A 212 -13.60 -1.82 -14.21
CA ASN A 212 -12.37 -2.60 -14.46
C ASN A 212 -11.09 -1.85 -14.04
N ASP A 213 -10.97 -1.57 -12.76
CA ASP A 213 -9.81 -0.91 -12.18
C ASP A 213 -8.79 -1.96 -11.70
N ASP A 214 -7.77 -2.24 -12.52
CA ASP A 214 -6.72 -3.23 -12.22
C ASP A 214 -6.00 -2.97 -10.87
N ALA A 215 -5.89 -1.71 -10.48
CA ALA A 215 -5.26 -1.34 -9.21
C ALA A 215 -6.15 -1.78 -8.03
N TYR A 216 -7.44 -1.55 -8.16
CA TYR A 216 -8.41 -1.94 -7.15
C TYR A 216 -8.62 -3.45 -7.10
N GLU A 217 -8.61 -4.14 -8.24
CA GLU A 217 -8.71 -5.61 -8.31
C GLU A 217 -7.60 -6.27 -7.50
N LYS A 218 -6.35 -5.82 -7.61
CA LYS A 218 -5.23 -6.32 -6.80
C LYS A 218 -5.44 -6.15 -5.30
N PHE A 219 -6.00 -5.01 -4.88
CA PHE A 219 -6.35 -4.79 -3.48
C PHE A 219 -7.46 -5.75 -3.03
N PHE A 220 -8.47 -5.96 -3.87
CA PHE A 220 -9.58 -6.87 -3.60
C PHE A 220 -9.10 -8.31 -3.46
N ASP A 221 -8.38 -8.83 -4.44
CA ASP A 221 -7.85 -10.19 -4.45
C ASP A 221 -7.05 -10.50 -3.19
N ARG A 222 -6.20 -9.56 -2.79
CA ARG A 222 -5.37 -9.73 -1.59
C ARG A 222 -6.17 -9.76 -0.29
N ASN A 223 -7.12 -8.86 -0.13
CA ASN A 223 -7.82 -8.67 1.15
C ASN A 223 -9.06 -9.55 1.31
N TYR A 224 -9.68 -9.98 0.20
CA TYR A 224 -10.93 -10.74 0.20
C TYR A 224 -10.78 -12.16 -0.30
N GLU A 225 -9.95 -12.37 -1.33
CA GLU A 225 -9.73 -13.71 -1.89
C GLU A 225 -8.51 -14.42 -1.27
N GLY A 226 -7.72 -13.70 -0.46
CA GLY A 226 -6.50 -14.23 0.14
C GLY A 226 -5.41 -14.56 -0.88
N ALA A 227 -5.51 -14.01 -2.09
CA ALA A 227 -4.55 -14.22 -3.14
C ALA A 227 -3.21 -13.57 -2.82
N TRP A 228 -2.11 -14.23 -3.21
CA TRP A 228 -0.80 -13.61 -3.17
C TRP A 228 -0.69 -12.65 -4.35
N VAL A 229 -0.68 -11.35 -4.05
CA VAL A 229 -0.54 -10.29 -5.05
C VAL A 229 0.86 -9.70 -4.95
N GLU A 230 1.62 -9.77 -6.05
CA GLU A 230 2.86 -9.02 -6.17
C GLU A 230 2.53 -7.56 -6.51
N TYR A 231 2.88 -6.66 -5.60
CA TYR A 231 2.87 -5.23 -5.92
C TYR A 231 4.15 -4.91 -6.69
N THR A 232 3.98 -4.36 -7.89
CA THR A 232 5.10 -3.75 -8.59
C THR A 232 5.36 -2.40 -7.95
N ASP A 233 6.42 -2.32 -7.17
CA ASP A 233 6.93 -1.05 -6.67
C ASP A 233 7.93 -0.49 -7.68
N GLU A 234 7.43 0.33 -8.60
CA GLU A 234 8.22 0.92 -9.69
C GLU A 234 9.34 1.82 -9.16
N LEU A 235 9.17 2.47 -8.01
CA LEU A 235 10.19 3.30 -7.38
C LEU A 235 11.27 2.47 -6.69
N ALA A 236 10.89 1.40 -5.98
CA ALA A 236 11.85 0.44 -5.44
C ALA A 236 12.62 -0.26 -6.56
N ASP A 237 11.96 -0.61 -7.66
CA ASP A 237 12.63 -1.16 -8.84
C ASP A 237 13.60 -0.16 -9.47
N LEU A 238 13.25 1.13 -9.50
CA LEU A 238 14.16 2.17 -9.98
C LEU A 238 15.44 2.21 -9.13
N THR A 239 15.29 2.20 -7.81
CA THR A 239 16.42 2.17 -6.87
C THR A 239 17.28 0.93 -7.08
N LYS A 240 16.69 -0.26 -7.18
CA LYS A 240 17.38 -1.53 -7.46
C LYS A 240 18.11 -1.49 -8.80
N ASN A 241 17.49 -0.94 -9.85
CA ASN A 241 18.13 -0.86 -11.17
C ASN A 241 19.30 0.13 -11.18
N LEU A 242 19.22 1.26 -10.48
CA LEU A 242 20.33 2.19 -10.31
C LEU A 242 21.49 1.54 -9.54
N GLU A 243 21.21 0.80 -8.47
CA GLU A 243 22.22 0.03 -7.73
C GLU A 243 22.84 -1.08 -8.59
N ALA A 244 22.03 -1.78 -9.39
CA ALA A 244 22.49 -2.80 -10.31
C ALA A 244 23.42 -2.21 -11.40
N VAL A 245 23.08 -1.04 -11.95
CA VAL A 245 23.99 -0.32 -12.85
C VAL A 245 25.29 0.01 -12.12
N ASN A 246 25.23 0.60 -10.93
CA ASN A 246 26.43 0.94 -10.16
C ASN A 246 27.34 -0.27 -9.90
N SER A 247 26.77 -1.47 -9.70
CA SER A 247 27.54 -2.70 -9.47
C SER A 247 28.33 -3.20 -10.67
N LEU A 248 28.07 -2.68 -11.87
CA LEU A 248 28.77 -3.02 -13.11
C LEU A 248 30.04 -2.16 -13.37
N PHE A 249 30.31 -1.20 -12.48
CA PHE A 249 31.40 -0.25 -12.63
C PHE A 249 32.34 -0.30 -11.44
N ASP A 250 33.64 -0.04 -11.70
CA ASP A 250 34.65 0.06 -10.64
C ASP A 250 34.37 1.20 -9.67
N ASN A 251 33.73 2.28 -10.17
CA ASN A 251 33.27 3.43 -9.40
C ASN A 251 31.78 3.70 -9.70
N LYS A 252 31.00 4.05 -8.70
CA LYS A 252 29.56 4.33 -8.85
C LYS A 252 29.31 5.43 -9.88
N ILE A 253 28.42 5.18 -10.83
CA ILE A 253 27.93 6.18 -11.79
C ILE A 253 26.92 7.11 -11.14
N PHE A 254 26.00 6.57 -10.35
CA PHE A 254 25.03 7.34 -9.59
C PHE A 254 25.52 7.49 -8.15
N ASN A 255 25.78 8.76 -7.73
CA ASN A 255 26.40 9.03 -6.43
C ASN A 255 25.50 8.76 -5.24
N LYS A 256 24.22 9.17 -5.36
CA LYS A 256 23.23 9.09 -4.28
C LYS A 256 22.00 8.35 -4.77
N ILE A 257 21.69 7.20 -4.17
CA ILE A 257 20.51 6.41 -4.50
C ILE A 257 19.59 6.34 -3.29
N ARG A 258 20.11 5.95 -2.12
CA ARG A 258 19.31 5.73 -0.91
C ARG A 258 18.90 6.99 -0.16
N ASN A 259 19.56 8.11 -0.38
CA ASN A 259 19.32 9.38 0.33
C ASN A 259 18.44 10.36 -0.47
N VAL A 260 17.90 9.93 -1.61
CA VAL A 260 16.96 10.73 -2.40
C VAL A 260 15.58 10.16 -2.18
N TYR A 261 14.76 10.95 -1.53
CA TYR A 261 13.39 10.60 -1.22
C TYR A 261 12.49 10.95 -2.40
N CYS A 262 12.31 10.01 -3.31
CA CYS A 262 11.42 10.17 -4.45
C CYS A 262 10.06 9.57 -4.13
N ARG A 263 9.01 10.37 -4.28
CA ARG A 263 7.61 9.97 -4.04
C ARG A 263 6.71 10.30 -5.22
N PRO A 264 5.62 9.55 -5.43
CA PRO A 264 4.62 9.96 -6.41
C PRO A 264 3.89 11.23 -5.95
N PRO A 265 3.21 11.95 -6.87
CA PRO A 265 2.34 13.05 -6.48
C PRO A 265 1.24 12.56 -5.53
N VAL A 266 1.10 13.20 -4.36
CA VAL A 266 0.07 12.87 -3.36
C VAL A 266 -1.28 13.54 -3.65
N GLU A 267 -1.29 14.45 -4.60
CA GLU A 267 -2.48 15.15 -5.08
C GLU A 267 -2.42 15.26 -6.59
N ASN A 268 -3.55 15.17 -7.26
CA ASN A 268 -3.63 15.36 -8.71
C ASN A 268 -3.55 16.83 -9.11
N THR A 269 -2.55 17.55 -8.57
CA THR A 269 -2.26 18.95 -8.86
C THR A 269 -0.94 19.09 -9.61
N GLN A 270 -0.82 20.11 -10.47
CA GLN A 270 0.44 20.39 -11.16
C GLN A 270 1.60 20.63 -10.19
N LYS A 271 1.33 21.28 -9.06
CA LYS A 271 2.34 21.51 -8.03
C LYS A 271 2.90 20.20 -7.48
N ALA A 272 2.04 19.30 -7.00
CA ALA A 272 2.47 18.01 -6.46
C ALA A 272 3.23 17.17 -7.51
N TYR A 273 2.77 17.18 -8.76
CA TYR A 273 3.46 16.53 -9.88
C TYR A 273 4.86 17.09 -10.09
N PHE A 274 5.02 18.40 -10.15
CA PHE A 274 6.32 19.02 -10.38
C PHE A 274 7.29 18.82 -9.20
N ASP A 275 6.79 18.86 -7.97
CA ASP A 275 7.59 18.56 -6.78
C ASP A 275 8.13 17.12 -6.86
N SER A 276 7.28 16.15 -7.22
CA SER A 276 7.67 14.75 -7.41
C SER A 276 8.65 14.56 -8.57
N CYS A 277 8.43 15.23 -9.71
CA CYS A 277 9.36 15.23 -10.83
C CYS A 277 10.73 15.84 -10.46
N SER A 278 10.75 16.85 -9.58
CA SER A 278 11.98 17.44 -9.09
C SER A 278 12.79 16.46 -8.23
N GLU A 279 12.12 15.69 -7.35
CA GLU A 279 12.78 14.63 -6.55
C GLU A 279 13.27 13.48 -7.45
N LEU A 280 12.47 13.04 -8.41
CA LEU A 280 12.88 12.04 -9.40
C LEU A 280 14.10 12.52 -10.20
N PHE A 281 14.13 13.80 -10.59
CA PHE A 281 15.26 14.38 -11.31
C PHE A 281 16.52 14.46 -10.46
N LYS A 282 16.45 14.63 -9.14
CA LYS A 282 17.61 14.53 -8.25
C LYS A 282 18.19 13.13 -8.24
N LEU A 283 17.38 12.11 -8.45
CA LEU A 283 17.77 10.70 -8.45
C LEU A 283 18.43 10.28 -9.78
N VAL A 284 17.85 10.68 -10.92
CA VAL A 284 18.29 10.24 -12.26
C VAL A 284 19.03 11.32 -13.06
N GLY A 285 19.03 12.55 -12.59
CA GLY A 285 19.52 13.71 -13.31
C GLY A 285 21.06 13.90 -13.22
N PRO A 286 21.56 14.92 -13.92
CA PRO A 286 23.01 15.14 -14.09
C PRO A 286 23.76 15.40 -12.78
N ASP A 287 23.09 15.98 -11.77
CA ASP A 287 23.73 16.26 -10.48
C ASP A 287 24.12 14.98 -9.73
N ASN A 288 23.40 13.90 -9.98
CA ASN A 288 23.69 12.59 -9.41
C ASN A 288 24.70 11.76 -10.23
N ILE A 289 25.03 12.20 -11.45
CA ILE A 289 25.97 11.48 -12.33
C ILE A 289 27.43 11.77 -11.94
N ASN A 290 28.20 10.70 -11.75
CA ASN A 290 29.65 10.74 -11.56
C ASN A 290 30.34 10.76 -12.92
N GLN A 291 30.71 11.96 -13.37
CA GLN A 291 31.35 12.20 -14.64
C GLN A 291 32.69 11.43 -14.77
N LYS A 292 33.48 11.35 -13.68
CA LYS A 292 34.75 10.66 -13.68
C LYS A 292 34.57 9.17 -13.93
N ALA A 293 33.63 8.53 -13.23
CA ALA A 293 33.37 7.10 -13.41
C ALA A 293 32.94 6.76 -14.84
N LEU A 294 32.13 7.62 -15.47
CA LEU A 294 31.74 7.43 -16.89
C LEU A 294 32.91 7.60 -17.84
N LYS A 295 33.75 8.64 -17.66
CA LYS A 295 34.97 8.85 -18.49
C LYS A 295 35.93 7.67 -18.35
N ASP A 296 36.16 7.19 -17.13
CA ASP A 296 37.06 6.04 -16.87
C ASP A 296 36.55 4.76 -17.55
N PHE A 297 35.28 4.48 -17.46
CA PHE A 297 34.66 3.33 -18.14
C PHE A 297 34.80 3.42 -19.67
N LEU A 298 34.48 4.58 -20.24
CA LEU A 298 34.55 4.80 -21.69
C LEU A 298 35.99 4.66 -22.22
N LYS A 299 36.97 5.18 -21.50
CA LYS A 299 38.38 5.00 -21.84
C LYS A 299 38.79 3.54 -21.78
N LYS A 300 38.43 2.83 -20.70
CA LYS A 300 38.86 1.46 -20.43
C LYS A 300 38.20 0.45 -21.38
N HIS A 301 36.93 0.60 -21.68
CA HIS A 301 36.13 -0.42 -22.35
C HIS A 301 35.61 -0.04 -23.74
N LYS A 302 35.68 1.22 -24.14
CA LYS A 302 35.10 1.70 -25.42
C LYS A 302 36.09 2.51 -26.26
N ALA A 303 37.37 2.46 -25.91
CA ALA A 303 38.49 3.11 -26.62
C ALA A 303 38.29 4.62 -26.86
N CYS A 304 37.55 5.31 -25.96
CA CYS A 304 37.36 6.75 -26.02
C CYS A 304 38.65 7.47 -25.54
N SER A 305 38.96 8.60 -26.17
CA SER A 305 40.05 9.50 -25.81
C SER A 305 39.53 10.74 -25.10
N ASP A 306 40.39 11.58 -24.53
CA ASP A 306 39.99 12.84 -23.89
C ASP A 306 39.28 13.78 -24.86
N LYS A 307 39.65 13.74 -26.16
CA LYS A 307 38.97 14.56 -27.20
C LYS A 307 37.50 14.22 -27.38
N ASP A 308 37.11 12.97 -27.12
CA ASP A 308 35.71 12.55 -27.21
C ASP A 308 34.84 13.14 -26.07
N PHE A 309 35.48 13.73 -25.06
CA PHE A 309 34.81 14.35 -23.92
C PHE A 309 34.81 15.89 -23.99
N GLU A 310 35.16 16.45 -25.12
CA GLU A 310 35.16 17.89 -25.38
C GLU A 310 34.24 18.21 -26.54
N TYR A 311 33.57 19.34 -26.48
CA TYR A 311 32.89 19.94 -27.62
C TYR A 311 33.90 20.52 -28.62
N GLU A 312 33.47 20.79 -29.84
CA GLU A 312 34.29 21.47 -30.84
C GLU A 312 34.85 22.81 -30.34
N SER A 313 34.22 23.41 -29.36
CA SER A 313 34.66 24.66 -28.69
C SER A 313 35.77 24.44 -27.66
N GLY A 314 36.25 23.20 -27.44
CA GLY A 314 37.24 22.84 -26.42
C GLY A 314 36.73 22.85 -24.99
N LYS A 315 35.40 22.97 -24.77
CA LYS A 315 34.81 22.84 -23.45
C LYS A 315 34.42 21.39 -23.17
N ASP A 316 34.54 20.97 -21.92
CA ASP A 316 34.05 19.67 -21.46
C ASP A 316 32.57 19.46 -21.81
N VAL A 317 32.21 18.27 -22.29
CA VAL A 317 30.81 17.89 -22.54
C VAL A 317 30.02 17.88 -21.23
N SER A 318 28.76 18.25 -21.30
CA SER A 318 27.87 18.20 -20.13
C SER A 318 27.73 16.76 -19.62
N LYS A 319 27.38 16.60 -18.34
CA LYS A 319 27.17 15.27 -17.77
C LYS A 319 26.07 14.48 -18.50
N LEU A 320 25.01 15.13 -18.99
CA LEU A 320 23.98 14.50 -19.79
C LEU A 320 24.46 14.09 -21.18
N ASP A 321 25.30 14.91 -21.83
CA ASP A 321 25.88 14.55 -23.12
C ASP A 321 26.88 13.41 -22.98
N LEU A 322 27.64 13.38 -21.87
CA LEU A 322 28.53 12.27 -21.54
C LEU A 322 27.74 10.98 -21.29
N MET A 323 26.60 11.04 -20.60
CA MET A 323 25.69 9.89 -20.46
C MET A 323 25.16 9.46 -21.83
N GLY A 324 24.80 10.39 -22.69
CA GLY A 324 24.37 10.07 -24.05
C GLY A 324 25.47 9.43 -24.91
N LEU A 325 26.72 9.85 -24.77
CA LEU A 325 27.88 9.20 -25.40
C LEU A 325 28.08 7.78 -24.87
N PHE A 326 27.96 7.61 -23.56
CA PHE A 326 28.01 6.28 -22.92
C PHE A 326 26.94 5.34 -23.49
N GLU A 327 25.69 5.77 -23.53
CA GLU A 327 24.56 4.99 -24.07
C GLU A 327 24.78 4.62 -25.55
N GLU A 328 25.30 5.56 -26.35
CA GLU A 328 25.63 5.31 -27.74
C GLU A 328 26.70 4.24 -27.90
N LYS A 329 27.79 4.33 -27.10
CA LYS A 329 28.88 3.37 -27.12
C LYS A 329 28.55 1.97 -26.63
N ILE A 330 27.51 1.83 -25.79
CA ILE A 330 26.99 0.52 -25.39
C ILE A 330 25.79 0.04 -26.24
N GLY A 331 25.24 0.89 -27.14
CA GLY A 331 24.21 0.53 -28.10
C GLY A 331 22.76 0.65 -27.61
N THR A 332 22.48 1.54 -26.63
CA THR A 332 21.11 1.79 -26.13
C THR A 332 20.40 3.00 -26.76
N SER A 333 21.00 3.63 -27.78
CA SER A 333 20.39 4.71 -28.58
C SER A 333 19.96 5.96 -27.79
N LYS A 334 20.65 6.28 -26.69
CA LYS A 334 20.43 7.48 -25.85
C LYS A 334 19.02 7.55 -25.24
N LYS A 335 18.39 6.43 -24.97
CA LYS A 335 17.03 6.38 -24.44
C LYS A 335 16.93 6.98 -23.04
N LEU A 336 17.84 6.61 -22.12
CA LEU A 336 17.87 7.15 -20.76
C LEU A 336 18.11 8.66 -20.78
N THR A 337 19.09 9.13 -21.54
CA THR A 337 19.39 10.56 -21.70
C THR A 337 18.19 11.34 -22.22
N LYS A 338 17.43 10.78 -23.18
CA LYS A 338 16.20 11.41 -23.68
C LYS A 338 15.12 11.50 -22.60
N ALA A 339 14.93 10.43 -21.83
CA ALA A 339 13.96 10.41 -20.73
C ALA A 339 14.32 11.45 -19.64
N VAL A 340 15.62 11.57 -19.28
CA VAL A 340 16.06 12.61 -18.34
C VAL A 340 15.83 14.01 -18.87
N ARG A 341 16.04 14.26 -20.17
CA ARG A 341 15.79 15.57 -20.78
C ARG A 341 14.30 15.91 -20.81
N LEU A 342 13.43 14.92 -21.01
CA LEU A 342 11.97 15.12 -20.94
C LEU A 342 11.56 15.53 -19.53
N LEU A 343 12.01 14.79 -18.51
CA LEU A 343 11.77 15.10 -17.11
C LEU A 343 12.33 16.49 -16.72
N GLN A 344 13.50 16.87 -17.26
CA GLN A 344 14.08 18.18 -17.06
C GLN A 344 13.18 19.30 -17.61
N LYS A 345 12.54 19.07 -18.75
CA LYS A 345 11.60 20.03 -19.33
C LYS A 345 10.40 20.24 -18.41
N ASP A 346 9.79 19.17 -17.90
CA ASP A 346 8.66 19.26 -17.00
C ASP A 346 9.02 20.01 -15.71
N ARG A 347 10.21 19.72 -15.13
CA ARG A 347 10.75 20.49 -14.00
C ARG A 347 10.93 21.98 -14.31
N THR A 348 11.52 22.31 -15.48
CA THR A 348 11.81 23.70 -15.84
C THR A 348 10.52 24.50 -16.09
N GLU A 349 9.47 23.85 -16.60
CA GLU A 349 8.16 24.48 -16.73
C GLU A 349 7.58 24.88 -15.37
N ALA A 350 7.84 24.09 -14.32
CA ALA A 350 7.46 24.40 -12.95
C ALA A 350 8.13 25.65 -12.39
N ASP A 351 9.43 25.80 -12.65
CA ASP A 351 10.23 26.91 -12.10
C ASP A 351 9.88 28.26 -12.74
N HIS A 352 9.25 28.26 -13.93
CA HIS A 352 8.99 29.48 -14.72
C HIS A 352 7.51 29.86 -14.89
N LYS A 353 6.58 29.01 -14.47
CA LYS A 353 5.14 29.31 -14.53
C LYS A 353 4.56 29.52 -13.14
N ILE A 354 3.63 30.49 -13.03
CA ILE A 354 2.78 30.58 -11.84
C ILE A 354 1.90 29.32 -11.83
N ILE A 355 2.23 28.38 -10.94
CA ILE A 355 1.52 27.12 -10.83
C ILE A 355 0.22 27.36 -10.08
N GLU A 356 -0.90 27.20 -10.79
CA GLU A 356 -2.19 27.19 -10.13
C GLU A 356 -2.35 25.86 -9.37
N SER A 357 -2.78 25.92 -8.12
CA SER A 357 -3.12 24.76 -7.29
C SER A 357 -4.42 24.07 -7.71
N LYS A 358 -4.82 24.24 -8.97
CA LYS A 358 -6.02 23.60 -9.53
C LYS A 358 -5.76 22.13 -9.80
N ILE A 359 -6.78 21.34 -9.50
CA ILE A 359 -6.82 19.93 -9.85
C ILE A 359 -6.70 19.77 -11.36
N SER A 360 -5.74 18.94 -11.79
CA SER A 360 -5.54 18.62 -13.20
C SER A 360 -6.71 17.78 -13.73
N LYS A 361 -7.01 17.94 -15.04
CA LYS A 361 -7.92 17.04 -15.77
C LYS A 361 -7.22 15.73 -16.15
N GLU A 362 -5.90 15.73 -16.27
CA GLU A 362 -5.07 14.57 -16.56
C GLU A 362 -4.69 13.87 -15.26
N ASN A 363 -4.52 12.56 -15.30
CA ASN A 363 -4.01 11.80 -14.16
C ASN A 363 -2.49 11.99 -14.06
N LEU A 364 -2.06 12.96 -13.28
CA LEU A 364 -0.65 13.31 -13.12
C LEU A 364 0.14 12.22 -12.36
N VAL A 365 -0.51 11.42 -11.54
CA VAL A 365 0.10 10.25 -10.87
C VAL A 365 0.50 9.22 -11.92
N GLU A 366 -0.38 8.91 -12.88
CA GLU A 366 -0.07 8.00 -13.97
C GLU A 366 1.07 8.53 -14.86
N ILE A 367 1.08 9.81 -15.15
CA ILE A 367 2.16 10.43 -15.95
C ILE A 367 3.50 10.32 -15.21
N PHE A 368 3.52 10.54 -13.90
CA PHE A 368 4.71 10.36 -13.07
C PHE A 368 5.21 8.90 -13.13
N PHE A 369 4.34 7.93 -12.91
CA PHE A 369 4.73 6.52 -12.97
C PHE A 369 5.15 6.09 -14.39
N ALA A 370 4.60 6.69 -15.44
CA ALA A 370 5.09 6.45 -16.81
C ALA A 370 6.56 6.87 -16.97
N HIS A 371 6.99 7.99 -16.37
CA HIS A 371 8.41 8.36 -16.31
C HIS A 371 9.24 7.32 -15.56
N VAL A 372 8.80 6.89 -14.38
CA VAL A 372 9.51 5.90 -13.57
C VAL A 372 9.67 4.56 -14.33
N MET A 373 8.61 4.10 -14.99
CA MET A 373 8.63 2.88 -15.80
C MET A 373 9.59 3.00 -16.99
N GLU A 374 9.62 4.16 -17.65
CA GLU A 374 10.54 4.41 -18.77
C GLU A 374 12.00 4.42 -18.28
N PHE A 375 12.29 4.99 -17.10
CA PHE A 375 13.61 4.89 -16.48
C PHE A 375 14.00 3.45 -16.16
N ASN A 376 13.09 2.69 -15.54
CA ASN A 376 13.32 1.28 -15.23
C ASN A 376 13.67 0.46 -16.47
N LYS A 377 12.90 0.65 -17.54
CA LYS A 377 13.15 -0.02 -18.82
C LYS A 377 14.51 0.33 -19.40
N ASN A 378 14.86 1.60 -19.42
CA ASN A 378 16.13 2.05 -20.00
C ASN A 378 17.35 1.60 -19.16
N LEU A 379 17.23 1.57 -17.83
CA LEU A 379 18.28 1.03 -16.96
C LEU A 379 18.46 -0.48 -17.15
N LYS A 380 17.39 -1.25 -17.31
CA LYS A 380 17.44 -2.68 -17.62
C LYS A 380 18.13 -2.92 -18.96
N ASP A 381 17.81 -2.12 -19.99
CA ASP A 381 18.51 -2.18 -21.31
C ASP A 381 20.02 -1.92 -21.15
N ILE A 382 20.41 -0.95 -20.33
CA ILE A 382 21.83 -0.66 -20.04
C ILE A 382 22.50 -1.85 -19.35
N ILE A 383 21.89 -2.42 -18.33
CA ILE A 383 22.41 -3.58 -17.59
C ILE A 383 22.63 -4.75 -18.54
N GLU A 384 21.67 -5.04 -19.41
CA GLU A 384 21.74 -6.12 -20.39
C GLU A 384 22.88 -5.90 -21.38
N LYS A 385 23.00 -4.71 -21.95
CA LYS A 385 24.03 -4.36 -22.94
C LYS A 385 25.46 -4.37 -22.36
N ILE A 386 25.61 -4.06 -21.08
CA ILE A 386 26.95 -4.16 -20.44
C ILE A 386 27.28 -5.61 -20.12
N LYS A 387 26.33 -6.43 -19.69
CA LYS A 387 26.54 -7.85 -19.37
C LYS A 387 26.75 -8.70 -20.62
N ASN A 388 26.06 -8.36 -21.72
CA ASN A 388 26.10 -9.09 -22.98
C ASN A 388 26.49 -8.13 -24.12
N PRO A 389 27.79 -7.71 -24.19
CA PRO A 389 28.25 -6.83 -25.24
C PRO A 389 28.14 -7.53 -26.60
N SER A 390 27.34 -6.94 -27.51
CA SER A 390 27.20 -7.38 -28.89
C SER A 390 28.37 -6.97 -29.75
#